data_ed7c67dc16df46c2255f337098591d71
#
_entry.id   ed7c67dc16df46c2255f337098591d71
#
_cell.length_a   1.000
_cell.length_b   1.000
_cell.length_c   1.000
_cell.angle_alpha   90.00
_cell.angle_beta   90.00
_cell.angle_gamma   90.00
#
_symmetry.space_group_name_H-M   'P 1'
#
loop_
_entity.id
_entity.type
_entity.pdbx_description
1 polymer ?
#
loop_
_entity_poly.entity_id
_entity_poly.type
_entity_poly.pdbx_seq_one_letter_code
_entity_poly.pdbx_strand_id
1 'polypeptide(L)'
;MNDVTEASLPKAIFLMGPTASGKTALAIALRKVLPVELISVDSALIYRGMDIGTAKPDAAELSAAPHRLLDILXPAEAYSAADFRRDALAAMADIVAAGRIPLLVGGTMLYFKALLEGLSPLPSADPEVRARIEQQAAEQGWNALHQQLQEIDPVAAARIHPNDPQRLSRALEVFFISGKTLTELTQTSGDALPYQVHQFAIAPASRELLHQRIEQRFHQMLASGFEAEVRALFAREDLHTDMPSIRCVGYRQMWSYLNGEIPYDEMVYRGVCATRQLAKRQVTWLRGWEGVHWLDSEQPEQALNKVLQVVGASQN
;
A
#
# COMPACT_ATOMS: atom_id res chain seq x y z
N MET A 1 33.39 -10.26 -11.79
CA MET A 1 32.08 -10.24 -11.10
C MET A 1 32.35 -10.38 -9.61
N ASN A 2 32.28 -9.28 -8.88
CA ASN A 2 32.43 -9.34 -7.42
C ASN A 2 31.16 -9.93 -6.83
N ASP A 3 31.30 -11.11 -6.30
CA ASP A 3 30.22 -11.79 -5.58
C ASP A 3 30.03 -11.03 -4.26
N VAL A 4 29.13 -10.03 -4.27
CA VAL A 4 28.78 -9.31 -3.05
C VAL A 4 27.93 -10.25 -2.21
N THR A 5 28.52 -10.81 -1.17
CA THR A 5 27.79 -11.70 -0.27
C THR A 5 26.67 -10.91 0.42
N GLU A 6 25.55 -11.58 0.67
CA GLU A 6 24.39 -10.97 1.31
C GLU A 6 24.74 -10.27 2.63
N ALA A 7 25.76 -10.78 3.33
CA ALA A 7 26.22 -10.22 4.59
C ALA A 7 26.90 -8.85 4.45
N SER A 8 27.30 -8.45 3.23
CA SER A 8 27.94 -7.15 3.00
C SER A 8 26.98 -6.06 2.55
N LEU A 9 25.69 -6.39 2.32
CA LEU A 9 24.70 -5.41 1.89
C LEU A 9 24.25 -4.53 3.08
N PRO A 10 23.89 -3.28 2.83
CA PRO A 10 23.36 -2.45 3.91
C PRO A 10 22.02 -2.98 4.41
N LYS A 11 21.72 -2.74 5.69
CA LYS A 11 20.47 -3.19 6.31
C LYS A 11 19.31 -2.29 5.93
N ALA A 12 18.12 -2.87 5.84
CA ALA A 12 16.85 -2.13 5.76
C ALA A 12 15.83 -2.89 6.59
N ILE A 13 14.91 -2.15 7.20
CA ILE A 13 13.87 -2.73 8.06
C ILE A 13 12.51 -2.39 7.46
N PHE A 14 11.67 -3.43 7.25
CA PHE A 14 10.28 -3.26 6.84
C PHE A 14 9.39 -3.44 8.08
N LEU A 15 8.55 -2.46 8.37
CA LEU A 15 7.55 -2.54 9.43
C LEU A 15 6.19 -2.40 8.78
N MET A 16 5.52 -3.52 8.60
CA MET A 16 4.29 -3.65 7.85
C MET A 16 3.13 -3.96 8.79
N GLY A 17 1.94 -3.51 8.44
CA GLY A 17 0.78 -3.85 9.25
C GLY A 17 -0.48 -3.16 8.75
N PRO A 18 -1.64 -3.69 9.15
CA PRO A 18 -2.90 -3.07 8.76
C PRO A 18 -3.08 -1.70 9.41
N THR A 19 -4.04 -0.95 8.89
CA THR A 19 -4.43 0.30 9.52
C THR A 19 -4.80 0.04 10.99
N ALA A 20 -4.52 1.00 11.86
CA ALA A 20 -4.79 0.95 13.31
C ALA A 20 -4.00 -0.14 14.04
N SER A 21 -2.83 -0.54 13.53
CA SER A 21 -2.03 -1.62 14.12
C SER A 21 -0.91 -1.15 15.06
N GLY A 22 -0.69 0.17 15.19
CA GLY A 22 0.35 0.67 16.08
C GLY A 22 1.73 0.82 15.46
N LYS A 23 1.83 0.83 14.13
CA LYS A 23 3.12 0.94 13.44
C LYS A 23 3.90 2.20 13.82
N THR A 24 3.21 3.34 13.86
CA THR A 24 3.87 4.63 14.11
C THR A 24 4.52 4.65 15.49
N ALA A 25 3.83 4.15 16.51
CA ALA A 25 4.37 4.11 17.87
C ALA A 25 5.63 3.25 17.94
N LEU A 26 5.62 2.09 17.29
CA LEU A 26 6.81 1.23 17.28
C LEU A 26 7.95 1.86 16.49
N ALA A 27 7.64 2.52 15.37
CA ALA A 27 8.68 3.20 14.57
C ALA A 27 9.35 4.31 15.38
N ILE A 28 8.58 5.08 16.14
CA ILE A 28 9.12 6.13 17.01
C ILE A 28 10.03 5.51 18.09
N ALA A 29 9.56 4.40 18.70
CA ALA A 29 10.36 3.72 19.72
C ALA A 29 11.68 3.19 19.14
N LEU A 30 11.64 2.64 17.94
CA LEU A 30 12.84 2.14 17.25
C LEU A 30 13.84 3.26 16.98
N ARG A 31 13.35 4.43 16.59
CA ARG A 31 14.24 5.55 16.29
C ARG A 31 15.00 6.06 17.51
N LYS A 32 14.45 5.84 18.71
CA LYS A 32 15.12 6.23 19.96
C LYS A 32 16.31 5.34 20.27
N VAL A 33 16.33 4.09 19.77
CA VAL A 33 17.35 3.11 20.15
C VAL A 33 18.19 2.59 18.98
N LEU A 34 17.80 2.88 17.75
CA LEU A 34 18.54 2.50 16.54
C LEU A 34 18.75 3.73 15.65
N PRO A 35 19.83 3.76 14.87
CA PRO A 35 20.06 4.88 13.95
C PRO A 35 19.23 4.72 12.67
N VAL A 36 17.92 4.70 12.82
CA VAL A 36 17.00 4.53 11.68
C VAL A 36 16.46 5.88 11.23
N GLU A 37 16.14 5.98 9.96
CA GLU A 37 15.34 7.07 9.39
C GLU A 37 14.15 6.44 8.66
N LEU A 38 12.99 7.08 8.80
CA LEU A 38 11.72 6.51 8.38
C LEU A 38 11.33 6.92 6.97
N ILE A 39 10.80 5.94 6.23
CA ILE A 39 10.20 6.16 4.91
C ILE A 39 8.76 5.62 4.99
N SER A 40 7.78 6.47 4.65
CA SER A 40 6.38 6.06 4.64
C SER A 40 6.10 5.18 3.41
N VAL A 41 5.43 4.05 3.62
CA VAL A 41 5.03 3.13 2.55
C VAL A 41 3.51 3.06 2.57
N ASP A 42 2.87 4.11 2.02
CA ASP A 42 1.42 4.24 2.12
C ASP A 42 0.90 5.05 0.94
N SER A 43 -0.07 4.48 0.23
CA SER A 43 -0.62 5.10 -0.98
C SER A 43 -1.62 6.22 -0.69
N ALA A 44 -1.93 6.49 0.58
CA ALA A 44 -2.82 7.59 0.96
C ALA A 44 -2.07 8.73 1.65
N LEU A 45 -1.03 8.41 2.44
CA LEU A 45 -0.27 9.42 3.19
C LEU A 45 0.57 10.32 2.28
N ILE A 46 0.69 9.99 1.02
CA ILE A 46 1.45 10.78 0.04
C ILE A 46 0.77 12.09 -0.32
N TYR A 47 -0.54 12.21 -0.09
CA TYR A 47 -1.32 13.36 -0.57
C TYR A 47 -1.33 14.51 0.41
N ARG A 48 -0.98 15.70 -0.08
CA ARG A 48 -1.07 16.95 0.70
C ARG A 48 -2.52 17.28 0.97
N GLY A 49 -2.82 17.67 2.21
CA GLY A 49 -4.18 18.06 2.61
C GLY A 49 -5.09 16.90 2.97
N MET A 50 -4.61 15.67 2.87
CA MET A 50 -5.34 14.48 3.29
C MET A 50 -4.66 13.94 4.56
N ASP A 51 -4.99 14.54 5.69
CA ASP A 51 -4.24 14.36 6.94
C ASP A 51 -5.04 13.60 8.00
N ILE A 52 -6.32 13.96 8.17
CA ILE A 52 -7.16 13.39 9.23
C ILE A 52 -7.65 11.99 8.84
N GLY A 53 -8.27 11.89 7.66
CA GLY A 53 -8.86 10.63 7.21
C GLY A 53 -7.85 9.55 6.86
N THR A 54 -6.59 9.92 6.68
CA THR A 54 -5.49 8.99 6.45
C THR A 54 -4.80 8.59 7.76
N ALA A 55 -5.16 9.24 8.87
CA ALA A 55 -4.45 9.11 10.15
C ALA A 55 -2.96 9.40 10.00
N LYS A 56 -2.63 10.40 9.20
CA LYS A 56 -1.25 10.82 9.00
C LYS A 56 -0.60 11.16 10.36
N PRO A 57 0.68 10.82 10.58
CA PRO A 57 1.33 11.19 11.85
C PRO A 57 1.19 12.68 12.11
N ASP A 58 0.88 13.03 13.37
CA ASP A 58 0.69 14.42 13.75
C ASP A 58 2.04 15.14 13.91
N ALA A 59 1.99 16.44 14.20
CA ALA A 59 3.19 17.27 14.31
C ALA A 59 4.15 16.76 15.39
N ALA A 60 3.62 16.29 16.52
CA ALA A 60 4.44 15.76 17.61
C ALA A 60 5.13 14.45 17.19
N GLU A 61 4.39 13.57 16.53
CA GLU A 61 4.93 12.31 16.03
C GLU A 61 6.00 12.56 14.95
N LEU A 62 5.76 13.50 14.05
CA LEU A 62 6.73 13.83 13.00
C LEU A 62 7.96 14.54 13.54
N SER A 63 7.81 15.31 14.64
CA SER A 63 8.95 15.89 15.32
C SER A 63 9.82 14.79 15.94
N ALA A 64 9.21 13.78 16.54
CA ALA A 64 9.94 12.66 17.14
C ALA A 64 10.55 11.74 16.08
N ALA A 65 9.87 11.55 14.95
CA ALA A 65 10.30 10.64 13.88
C ALA A 65 9.87 11.20 12.53
N PRO A 66 10.68 12.05 11.91
CA PRO A 66 10.34 12.53 10.57
C PRO A 66 10.24 11.37 9.56
N HIS A 67 9.25 11.47 8.69
CA HIS A 67 8.99 10.46 7.66
C HIS A 67 9.25 11.04 6.29
N ARG A 68 10.01 10.35 5.45
CA ARG A 68 10.12 10.67 4.03
C ARG A 68 8.92 10.09 3.28
N LEU A 69 8.60 10.67 2.15
CA LEU A 69 7.52 10.28 1.24
C LEU A 69 6.12 10.49 1.83
N LEU A 70 5.99 11.48 2.72
CA LEU A 70 4.71 12.06 3.11
C LEU A 70 4.50 13.36 2.35
N ASP A 71 3.24 13.68 2.02
CA ASP A 71 2.88 14.99 1.45
C ASP A 71 3.67 15.33 0.18
N ILE A 72 3.81 14.36 -0.70
CA ILE A 72 4.60 14.57 -1.93
C ILE A 72 3.76 14.83 -3.17
N LEU A 73 2.44 14.68 -3.07
CA LEU A 73 1.54 14.84 -4.22
C LEU A 73 0.30 15.66 -3.88
N UNK A 74 -0.37 16.19 -4.69
CA UNK A 74 -1.48 16.79 -4.58
C UNK A 74 -2.44 15.85 -4.82
N PRO A 75 -3.56 15.99 -4.40
CA PRO A 75 -4.60 14.98 -4.59
C PRO A 75 -5.05 14.73 -6.03
N ALA A 76 -4.83 15.68 -6.90
CA ALA A 76 -5.19 15.52 -8.32
C ALA A 76 -4.18 14.70 -9.11
N GLU A 77 -3.05 14.37 -8.51
CA GLU A 77 -1.97 13.64 -9.17
C GLU A 77 -2.07 12.14 -8.92
N ALA A 78 -1.47 11.35 -9.79
CA ALA A 78 -1.42 9.89 -9.66
C ALA A 78 0.00 9.44 -9.30
N TYR A 79 0.10 8.31 -8.61
CA TYR A 79 1.36 7.76 -8.14
C TYR A 79 1.32 6.25 -8.29
N SER A 80 2.25 5.72 -9.04
CA SER A 80 2.30 4.29 -9.33
C SER A 80 3.26 3.56 -8.38
N ALA A 81 3.19 2.23 -8.39
CA ALA A 81 4.17 1.42 -7.65
C ALA A 81 5.59 1.66 -8.19
N ALA A 82 5.72 1.94 -9.49
CA ALA A 82 7.02 2.28 -10.09
C ALA A 82 7.54 3.62 -9.58
N ASP A 83 6.65 4.62 -9.46
CA ASP A 83 7.02 5.91 -8.87
C ASP A 83 7.50 5.72 -7.43
N PHE A 84 6.75 4.92 -6.66
CA PHE A 84 7.12 4.65 -5.28
C PHE A 84 8.51 3.98 -5.21
N ARG A 85 8.73 2.95 -6.04
CA ARG A 85 10.01 2.23 -6.02
C ARG A 85 11.18 3.17 -6.32
N ARG A 86 11.03 4.01 -7.34
CA ARG A 86 12.05 4.99 -7.69
C ARG A 86 12.36 5.92 -6.50
N ASP A 87 11.31 6.48 -5.90
CA ASP A 87 11.48 7.45 -4.81
C ASP A 87 12.01 6.78 -3.54
N ALA A 88 11.55 5.56 -3.25
CA ALA A 88 11.99 4.81 -2.07
C ALA A 88 13.47 4.43 -2.19
N LEU A 89 13.90 3.95 -3.36
CA LEU A 89 15.31 3.61 -3.57
C LEU A 89 16.22 4.83 -3.40
N ALA A 90 15.78 5.98 -3.91
CA ALA A 90 16.56 7.22 -3.74
C ALA A 90 16.64 7.62 -2.26
N ALA A 91 15.51 7.53 -1.53
CA ALA A 91 15.49 7.86 -0.10
C ALA A 91 16.37 6.89 0.70
N MET A 92 16.31 5.60 0.37
CA MET A 92 17.11 4.58 1.06
C MET A 92 18.60 4.85 0.84
N ALA A 93 19.00 5.20 -0.38
CA ALA A 93 20.40 5.50 -0.68
C ALA A 93 20.89 6.72 0.11
N ASP A 94 20.06 7.76 0.23
CA ASP A 94 20.42 8.95 1.04
C ASP A 94 20.62 8.58 2.51
N ILE A 95 19.74 7.75 3.04
CA ILE A 95 19.78 7.33 4.45
C ILE A 95 21.06 6.53 4.72
N VAL A 96 21.39 5.59 3.84
CA VAL A 96 22.59 4.76 3.97
C VAL A 96 23.85 5.63 3.83
N ALA A 97 23.84 6.59 2.90
CA ALA A 97 24.98 7.51 2.73
C ALA A 97 25.24 8.33 3.98
N ALA A 98 24.20 8.60 4.77
CA ALA A 98 24.32 9.31 6.06
C ALA A 98 24.71 8.39 7.22
N GLY A 99 24.99 7.10 6.94
CA GLY A 99 25.37 6.13 7.97
C GLY A 99 24.21 5.60 8.79
N ARG A 100 22.98 5.67 8.26
CA ARG A 100 21.79 5.28 8.99
C ARG A 100 21.08 4.12 8.28
N ILE A 101 20.04 3.58 8.91
CA ILE A 101 19.31 2.40 8.44
C ILE A 101 17.92 2.84 7.98
N PRO A 102 17.53 2.54 6.71
CA PRO A 102 16.16 2.82 6.30
C PRO A 102 15.16 1.96 7.05
N LEU A 103 14.15 2.60 7.64
CA LEU A 103 13.01 1.94 8.28
C LEU A 103 11.78 2.29 7.47
N LEU A 104 11.26 1.31 6.73
CA LEU A 104 10.11 1.51 5.83
C LEU A 104 8.85 1.05 6.55
N VAL A 105 7.91 1.99 6.76
CA VAL A 105 6.75 1.81 7.64
C VAL A 105 5.47 2.05 6.85
N GLY A 106 4.58 1.09 6.83
CA GLY A 106 3.30 1.31 6.17
C GLY A 106 2.43 0.09 5.99
N GLY A 107 1.37 0.28 5.25
CA GLY A 107 0.38 -0.76 5.02
C GLY A 107 0.05 -1.02 3.56
N THR A 108 0.73 -0.40 2.61
CA THR A 108 0.48 -0.64 1.19
C THR A 108 1.39 -1.78 0.72
N MET A 109 0.84 -3.00 0.78
CA MET A 109 1.62 -4.21 0.54
C MET A 109 2.18 -4.28 -0.87
N LEU A 110 1.44 -3.76 -1.85
CA LEU A 110 1.92 -3.72 -3.23
C LEU A 110 3.22 -2.92 -3.35
N TYR A 111 3.34 -1.83 -2.60
CA TYR A 111 4.55 -1.00 -2.60
C TYR A 111 5.74 -1.77 -1.99
N PHE A 112 5.51 -2.47 -0.88
CA PHE A 112 6.56 -3.31 -0.29
C PHE A 112 7.00 -4.41 -1.25
N LYS A 113 6.05 -5.03 -1.93
CA LYS A 113 6.36 -6.09 -2.89
C LYS A 113 7.16 -5.54 -4.07
N ALA A 114 6.74 -4.39 -4.63
CA ALA A 114 7.45 -3.77 -5.74
C ALA A 114 8.88 -3.41 -5.35
N LEU A 115 9.07 -2.93 -4.13
CA LEU A 115 10.40 -2.58 -3.64
C LEU A 115 11.27 -3.81 -3.45
N LEU A 116 10.74 -4.85 -2.82
CA LEU A 116 11.50 -6.05 -2.45
C LEU A 116 11.91 -6.88 -3.67
N GLU A 117 10.97 -7.09 -4.59
CA GLU A 117 11.12 -8.01 -5.72
C GLU A 117 11.42 -7.33 -7.04
N GLY A 118 11.28 -6.01 -7.10
CA GLY A 118 11.31 -5.29 -8.36
C GLY A 118 9.97 -5.40 -9.07
N LEU A 119 9.88 -4.75 -10.20
CA LEU A 119 8.64 -4.70 -10.99
C LEU A 119 8.77 -5.65 -12.18
N SER A 120 7.69 -6.38 -12.46
CA SER A 120 7.60 -7.19 -13.66
C SER A 120 7.59 -6.27 -14.90
N PRO A 121 8.16 -6.71 -16.02
CA PRO A 121 8.22 -5.86 -17.23
C PRO A 121 6.89 -5.83 -17.97
N LEU A 122 5.84 -5.37 -17.31
CA LEU A 122 4.51 -5.26 -17.90
C LEU A 122 4.40 -3.96 -18.70
N PRO A 123 3.73 -3.98 -19.87
CA PRO A 123 3.54 -2.76 -20.64
C PRO A 123 2.63 -1.77 -19.91
N SER A 124 2.85 -0.50 -20.18
CA SER A 124 1.99 0.56 -19.65
C SER A 124 0.58 0.43 -20.22
N ALA A 125 -0.39 0.96 -19.48
CA ALA A 125 -1.78 0.97 -19.94
C ALA A 125 -1.92 1.74 -21.26
N ASP A 126 -2.72 1.22 -22.16
CA ASP A 126 -2.99 1.83 -23.46
C ASP A 126 -4.50 2.11 -23.59
N PRO A 127 -4.91 3.40 -23.57
CA PRO A 127 -6.34 3.72 -23.63
C PRO A 127 -7.04 3.20 -24.88
N GLU A 128 -6.36 3.15 -26.01
CA GLU A 128 -6.95 2.64 -27.26
C GLU A 128 -7.21 1.14 -27.16
N VAL A 129 -6.26 0.39 -26.63
CA VAL A 129 -6.41 -1.05 -26.44
C VAL A 129 -7.54 -1.33 -25.44
N ARG A 130 -7.58 -0.56 -24.34
CA ARG A 130 -8.65 -0.72 -23.35
C ARG A 130 -10.03 -0.44 -23.95
N ALA A 131 -10.15 0.61 -24.77
CA ALA A 131 -11.40 0.94 -25.42
C ALA A 131 -11.86 -0.18 -26.35
N ARG A 132 -10.94 -0.82 -27.08
CA ARG A 132 -11.27 -1.96 -27.94
C ARG A 132 -11.77 -3.16 -27.13
N ILE A 133 -11.13 -3.42 -25.99
CA ILE A 133 -11.52 -4.52 -25.11
C ILE A 133 -12.92 -4.25 -24.56
N GLU A 134 -13.19 -3.04 -24.10
CA GLU A 134 -14.51 -2.66 -23.58
C GLU A 134 -15.58 -2.75 -24.66
N GLN A 135 -15.26 -2.34 -25.90
CA GLN A 135 -16.19 -2.46 -27.03
C GLN A 135 -16.49 -3.92 -27.31
N GLN A 136 -15.47 -4.77 -27.34
CA GLN A 136 -15.67 -6.20 -27.56
C GLN A 136 -16.53 -6.81 -26.45
N ALA A 137 -16.31 -6.39 -25.21
CA ALA A 137 -17.10 -6.86 -24.07
C ALA A 137 -18.56 -6.42 -24.18
N ALA A 138 -18.81 -5.20 -24.68
CA ALA A 138 -20.17 -4.72 -24.89
C ALA A 138 -20.89 -5.52 -25.97
N GLU A 139 -20.16 -5.94 -27.00
CA GLU A 139 -20.75 -6.70 -28.14
C GLU A 139 -20.91 -8.20 -27.84
N GLN A 140 -19.94 -8.81 -27.15
CA GLN A 140 -19.87 -10.26 -26.97
C GLN A 140 -20.04 -10.74 -25.55
N GLY A 141 -19.91 -9.84 -24.56
CA GLY A 141 -19.97 -10.17 -23.15
C GLY A 141 -18.62 -10.54 -22.56
N TRP A 142 -18.48 -10.35 -21.25
CA TRP A 142 -17.23 -10.65 -20.55
C TRP A 142 -16.91 -12.15 -20.52
N ASN A 143 -17.93 -13.02 -20.56
CA ASN A 143 -17.69 -14.46 -20.63
C ASN A 143 -16.93 -14.84 -21.90
N ALA A 144 -17.26 -14.20 -23.02
CA ALA A 144 -16.57 -14.47 -24.30
C ALA A 144 -15.10 -14.02 -24.21
N LEU A 145 -14.84 -12.88 -23.55
CA LEU A 145 -13.47 -12.41 -23.33
C LEU A 145 -12.70 -13.33 -22.39
N HIS A 146 -13.36 -13.89 -21.39
CA HIS A 146 -12.72 -14.85 -20.49
C HIS A 146 -12.33 -16.12 -21.27
N GLN A 147 -13.19 -16.58 -22.18
CA GLN A 147 -12.86 -17.72 -23.04
C GLN A 147 -11.68 -17.40 -23.95
N GLN A 148 -11.62 -16.18 -24.47
CA GLN A 148 -10.50 -15.73 -25.29
C GLN A 148 -9.20 -15.76 -24.46
N LEU A 149 -9.24 -15.27 -23.22
CA LEU A 149 -8.08 -15.32 -22.34
C LEU A 149 -7.68 -16.77 -22.04
N GLN A 150 -8.66 -17.66 -21.90
CA GLN A 150 -8.39 -19.07 -21.63
C GLN A 150 -7.57 -19.70 -22.75
N GLU A 151 -7.81 -19.29 -23.99
CA GLU A 151 -7.03 -19.77 -25.14
C GLU A 151 -5.62 -19.15 -25.16
N ILE A 152 -5.50 -17.87 -24.80
CA ILE A 152 -4.24 -17.12 -24.83
C ILE A 152 -3.36 -17.48 -23.64
N ASP A 153 -3.95 -17.45 -22.43
CA ASP A 153 -3.23 -17.56 -21.16
C ASP A 153 -4.09 -18.38 -20.18
N PRO A 154 -4.09 -19.70 -20.30
CA PRO A 154 -4.94 -20.51 -19.44
C PRO A 154 -4.62 -20.41 -17.96
N VAL A 155 -3.37 -20.13 -17.59
CA VAL A 155 -2.99 -19.98 -16.20
C VAL A 155 -3.65 -18.75 -15.59
N ALA A 156 -3.60 -17.62 -16.29
CA ALA A 156 -4.26 -16.39 -15.82
C ALA A 156 -5.77 -16.56 -15.82
N ALA A 157 -6.34 -17.20 -16.85
CA ALA A 157 -7.78 -17.39 -16.93
C ALA A 157 -8.32 -18.23 -15.78
N ALA A 158 -7.54 -19.20 -15.30
CA ALA A 158 -7.95 -20.04 -14.16
C ALA A 158 -8.02 -19.25 -12.85
N ARG A 159 -7.20 -18.20 -12.72
CA ARG A 159 -7.16 -17.34 -11.51
C ARG A 159 -8.19 -16.22 -11.56
N ILE A 160 -8.53 -15.74 -12.75
CA ILE A 160 -9.36 -14.55 -12.92
C ILE A 160 -10.82 -15.00 -13.14
N HIS A 161 -11.69 -14.53 -12.24
CA HIS A 161 -13.12 -14.84 -12.36
C HIS A 161 -13.70 -14.15 -13.60
N PRO A 162 -14.62 -14.81 -14.36
CA PRO A 162 -15.23 -14.16 -15.53
C PRO A 162 -15.97 -12.85 -15.20
N ASN A 163 -16.40 -12.69 -13.95
CA ASN A 163 -17.08 -11.48 -13.49
C ASN A 163 -16.11 -10.44 -12.90
N ASP A 164 -14.82 -10.52 -13.22
CA ASP A 164 -13.83 -9.54 -12.82
C ASP A 164 -13.30 -8.83 -14.08
N PRO A 165 -14.06 -7.86 -14.62
CA PRO A 165 -13.68 -7.20 -15.87
C PRO A 165 -12.35 -6.48 -15.81
N GLN A 166 -11.99 -5.92 -14.65
CA GLN A 166 -10.76 -5.16 -14.51
C GLN A 166 -9.52 -6.04 -14.70
N ARG A 167 -9.48 -7.19 -14.03
CA ARG A 167 -8.35 -8.11 -14.15
C ARG A 167 -8.33 -8.79 -15.51
N LEU A 168 -9.50 -9.15 -16.01
CA LEU A 168 -9.63 -9.76 -17.32
C LEU A 168 -9.16 -8.83 -18.43
N SER A 169 -9.59 -7.57 -18.36
CA SER A 169 -9.18 -6.54 -19.32
C SER A 169 -7.67 -6.32 -19.28
N ARG A 170 -7.08 -6.27 -18.10
CA ARG A 170 -5.63 -6.06 -17.97
C ARG A 170 -4.84 -7.23 -18.56
N ALA A 171 -5.26 -8.47 -18.32
CA ALA A 171 -4.56 -9.63 -18.86
C ALA A 171 -4.59 -9.64 -20.39
N LEU A 172 -5.73 -9.29 -20.98
CA LEU A 172 -5.85 -9.18 -22.44
C LEU A 172 -5.05 -8.01 -22.98
N GLU A 173 -5.09 -6.87 -22.29
CA GLU A 173 -4.33 -5.67 -22.68
C GLU A 173 -2.84 -5.98 -22.77
N VAL A 174 -2.30 -6.66 -21.76
CA VAL A 174 -0.88 -7.02 -21.74
C VAL A 174 -0.51 -7.84 -22.97
N PHE A 175 -1.34 -8.82 -23.32
CA PHE A 175 -1.08 -9.66 -24.50
C PHE A 175 -1.21 -8.85 -25.79
N PHE A 176 -2.23 -8.02 -25.92
CA PHE A 176 -2.44 -7.25 -27.17
C PHE A 176 -1.34 -6.23 -27.40
N ILE A 177 -0.76 -5.67 -26.35
CA ILE A 177 0.32 -4.68 -26.49
C ILE A 177 1.67 -5.37 -26.72
N SER A 178 2.00 -6.39 -25.94
CA SER A 178 3.35 -6.96 -25.88
C SER A 178 3.54 -8.22 -26.73
N GLY A 179 2.46 -8.90 -27.08
CA GLY A 179 2.54 -10.21 -27.72
C GLY A 179 2.91 -11.33 -26.76
N LYS A 180 3.07 -11.03 -25.49
CA LYS A 180 3.39 -12.01 -24.44
C LYS A 180 2.28 -12.01 -23.40
N THR A 181 2.06 -13.19 -22.81
CA THR A 181 0.98 -13.33 -21.82
C THR A 181 1.36 -12.68 -20.49
N LEU A 182 0.34 -12.34 -19.71
CA LEU A 182 0.53 -11.85 -18.35
C LEU A 182 1.34 -12.87 -17.53
N THR A 183 1.05 -14.16 -17.68
CA THR A 183 1.77 -15.22 -16.98
C THR A 183 3.25 -15.22 -17.33
N GLU A 184 3.58 -15.14 -18.62
CA GLU A 184 4.98 -15.09 -19.07
C GLU A 184 5.73 -13.91 -18.47
N LEU A 185 5.11 -12.72 -18.52
CA LEU A 185 5.78 -11.50 -18.07
C LEU A 185 5.90 -11.42 -16.54
N THR A 186 4.94 -11.97 -15.80
CA THR A 186 5.01 -11.97 -14.34
C THR A 186 5.95 -13.04 -13.79
N GLN A 187 6.32 -14.03 -14.57
CA GLN A 187 7.37 -14.99 -14.18
C GLN A 187 8.76 -14.37 -14.27
N THR A 188 8.92 -13.30 -15.03
CA THR A 188 10.21 -12.60 -15.11
C THR A 188 10.31 -11.69 -13.88
N SER A 189 11.25 -12.03 -12.99
CA SER A 189 11.47 -11.22 -11.79
C SER A 189 12.16 -9.91 -12.14
N GLY A 190 11.77 -8.84 -11.47
CA GLY A 190 12.47 -7.58 -11.54
C GLY A 190 13.75 -7.61 -10.71
N ASP A 191 14.40 -6.46 -10.59
CA ASP A 191 15.63 -6.34 -9.81
C ASP A 191 15.32 -6.48 -8.32
N ALA A 192 16.00 -7.42 -7.66
CA ALA A 192 15.90 -7.61 -6.22
C ALA A 192 16.45 -6.37 -5.49
N LEU A 193 15.91 -6.09 -4.31
CA LEU A 193 16.36 -4.98 -3.48
C LEU A 193 17.78 -5.26 -2.98
N PRO A 194 18.76 -4.39 -3.25
CA PRO A 194 20.17 -4.67 -2.86
C PRO A 194 20.43 -4.30 -1.40
N TYR A 195 19.68 -4.89 -0.49
CA TYR A 195 19.74 -4.64 0.95
C TYR A 195 19.56 -5.95 1.70
N GLN A 196 20.10 -6.00 2.91
CA GLN A 196 19.80 -7.05 3.87
C GLN A 196 18.50 -6.64 4.58
N VAL A 197 17.37 -7.23 4.16
CA VAL A 197 16.05 -6.78 4.60
C VAL A 197 15.57 -7.60 5.79
N HIS A 198 15.20 -6.91 6.86
CA HIS A 198 14.57 -7.51 8.05
C HIS A 198 13.12 -7.11 8.06
N GLN A 199 12.21 -8.08 8.01
CA GLN A 199 10.80 -7.84 7.75
C GLN A 199 9.95 -8.18 8.97
N PHE A 200 9.10 -7.22 9.37
CA PHE A 200 8.22 -7.36 10.53
C PHE A 200 6.80 -6.99 10.16
N ALA A 201 5.85 -7.75 10.69
CA ALA A 201 4.42 -7.43 10.58
C ALA A 201 3.89 -7.20 11.99
N ILE A 202 3.14 -6.11 12.19
CA ILE A 202 2.58 -5.78 13.49
C ILE A 202 1.06 -5.66 13.40
N ALA A 203 0.36 -6.29 14.33
CA ALA A 203 -1.10 -6.22 14.45
C ALA A 203 -1.50 -6.67 15.84
N PRO A 204 -2.70 -6.29 16.32
CA PRO A 204 -3.24 -6.93 17.52
C PRO A 204 -3.44 -8.42 17.24
N ALA A 205 -3.25 -9.25 18.26
CA ALA A 205 -3.49 -10.69 18.14
C ALA A 205 -4.98 -10.99 17.91
N SER A 206 -5.86 -10.13 18.40
CA SER A 206 -7.31 -10.30 18.32
C SER A 206 -7.89 -9.49 17.16
N ARG A 207 -8.60 -10.18 16.27
CA ARG A 207 -9.35 -9.54 15.17
C ARG A 207 -10.40 -8.57 15.72
N GLU A 208 -11.05 -8.95 16.81
CA GLU A 208 -12.06 -8.10 17.45
C GLU A 208 -11.46 -6.80 17.95
N LEU A 209 -10.28 -6.86 18.53
CA LEU A 209 -9.59 -5.67 19.00
C LEU A 209 -9.22 -4.75 17.84
N LEU A 210 -8.74 -5.32 16.74
CA LEU A 210 -8.43 -4.53 15.54
C LEU A 210 -9.69 -3.82 15.03
N HIS A 211 -10.83 -4.53 14.97
CA HIS A 211 -12.09 -3.95 14.53
C HIS A 211 -12.55 -2.82 15.45
N GLN A 212 -12.40 -2.98 16.78
CA GLN A 212 -12.73 -1.94 17.74
C GLN A 212 -11.87 -0.70 17.52
N ARG A 213 -10.59 -0.87 17.31
CA ARG A 213 -9.66 0.24 17.08
C ARG A 213 -9.98 0.99 15.80
N ILE A 214 -10.36 0.27 14.75
CA ILE A 214 -10.76 0.88 13.48
C ILE A 214 -12.00 1.76 13.71
N GLU A 215 -13.00 1.24 14.41
CA GLU A 215 -14.22 2.00 14.69
C GLU A 215 -13.93 3.23 15.55
N GLN A 216 -13.16 3.06 16.63
CA GLN A 216 -12.76 4.18 17.50
C GLN A 216 -12.01 5.25 16.71
N ARG A 217 -11.09 4.83 15.87
CA ARG A 217 -10.29 5.77 15.06
C ARG A 217 -11.18 6.54 14.09
N PHE A 218 -12.14 5.87 13.46
CA PHE A 218 -13.04 6.55 12.53
C PHE A 218 -13.86 7.63 13.25
N HIS A 219 -14.38 7.33 14.45
CA HIS A 219 -15.10 8.32 15.23
C HIS A 219 -14.20 9.46 15.69
N GLN A 220 -12.95 9.17 16.04
CA GLN A 220 -11.98 10.22 16.37
C GLN A 220 -11.68 11.13 15.19
N MET A 221 -11.58 10.56 14.00
CA MET A 221 -11.39 11.35 12.77
C MET A 221 -12.55 12.31 12.56
N LEU A 222 -13.78 11.83 12.73
CA LEU A 222 -14.97 12.67 12.60
C LEU A 222 -14.97 13.80 13.64
N ALA A 223 -14.60 13.48 14.88
CA ALA A 223 -14.53 14.48 15.95
C ALA A 223 -13.40 15.50 15.72
N SER A 224 -12.38 15.14 14.96
CA SER A 224 -11.19 15.96 14.72
C SER A 224 -11.27 16.80 13.44
N GLY A 225 -12.41 16.79 12.75
CA GLY A 225 -12.60 17.65 11.58
C GLY A 225 -12.49 16.94 10.23
N PHE A 226 -12.69 15.63 10.17
CA PHE A 226 -12.60 14.89 8.92
C PHE A 226 -13.60 15.41 7.88
N GLU A 227 -14.83 15.71 8.30
CA GLU A 227 -15.81 16.24 7.34
C GLU A 227 -15.34 17.54 6.72
N ALA A 228 -14.79 18.47 7.52
CA ALA A 228 -14.29 19.75 7.00
C ALA A 228 -13.13 19.52 6.03
N GLU A 229 -12.25 18.55 6.33
CA GLU A 229 -11.14 18.21 5.42
C GLU A 229 -11.67 17.75 4.06
N VAL A 230 -12.66 16.87 4.05
CA VAL A 230 -13.23 16.37 2.79
C VAL A 230 -14.04 17.43 2.08
N ARG A 231 -14.75 18.33 2.83
CA ARG A 231 -15.47 19.43 2.20
C ARG A 231 -14.54 20.35 1.42
N ALA A 232 -13.33 20.59 1.93
CA ALA A 232 -12.33 21.39 1.23
C ALA A 232 -11.92 20.72 -0.09
N LEU A 233 -11.76 19.39 -0.08
CA LEU A 233 -11.47 18.63 -1.29
C LEU A 233 -12.67 18.62 -2.26
N PHE A 234 -13.86 18.43 -1.72
CA PHE A 234 -15.11 18.37 -2.49
C PHE A 234 -15.37 19.66 -3.25
N ALA A 235 -14.97 20.80 -2.66
CA ALA A 235 -15.15 22.11 -3.28
C ALA A 235 -14.19 22.35 -4.45
N ARG A 236 -13.17 21.54 -4.61
CA ARG A 236 -12.20 21.70 -5.71
C ARG A 236 -12.78 21.16 -7.01
N GLU A 237 -12.59 21.90 -8.08
CA GLU A 237 -13.09 21.52 -9.40
C GLU A 237 -12.20 20.46 -10.07
N ASP A 238 -10.97 20.27 -9.59
CA ASP A 238 -10.02 19.34 -10.18
C ASP A 238 -10.07 17.93 -9.58
N LEU A 239 -10.99 17.67 -8.64
CA LEU A 239 -11.09 16.36 -7.98
C LEU A 239 -12.44 15.69 -8.26
N HIS A 240 -12.42 14.38 -8.41
CA HIS A 240 -13.62 13.57 -8.64
C HIS A 240 -13.41 12.14 -8.13
N THR A 241 -14.48 11.37 -8.09
CA THR A 241 -14.51 10.05 -7.45
C THR A 241 -13.65 8.98 -8.12
N ASP A 242 -13.22 9.21 -9.36
CA ASP A 242 -12.37 8.23 -10.05
C ASP A 242 -10.89 8.40 -9.71
N MET A 243 -10.53 9.47 -9.04
CA MET A 243 -9.13 9.71 -8.67
C MET A 243 -8.68 8.81 -7.53
N PRO A 244 -7.44 8.30 -7.58
CA PRO A 244 -6.94 7.44 -6.51
C PRO A 244 -7.04 8.05 -5.11
N SER A 245 -6.81 9.36 -4.99
CA SER A 245 -6.91 10.05 -3.69
C SER A 245 -8.31 9.98 -3.12
N ILE A 246 -9.32 10.23 -3.94
CA ILE A 246 -10.72 10.26 -3.50
C ILE A 246 -11.26 8.85 -3.26
N ARG A 247 -10.65 7.85 -3.90
CA ARG A 247 -11.04 6.45 -3.71
C ARG A 247 -10.53 5.86 -2.40
N CYS A 248 -9.67 6.57 -1.67
CA CYS A 248 -9.18 6.11 -0.37
C CYS A 248 -10.35 5.88 0.60
N VAL A 249 -10.22 4.83 1.43
CA VAL A 249 -11.26 4.52 2.42
C VAL A 249 -11.51 5.73 3.31
N GLY A 250 -12.75 5.93 3.67
CA GLY A 250 -13.18 7.10 4.43
C GLY A 250 -13.51 8.26 3.53
N TYR A 251 -12.58 8.65 2.67
CA TYR A 251 -12.78 9.78 1.74
C TYR A 251 -13.89 9.48 0.74
N ARG A 252 -13.89 8.29 0.18
CA ARG A 252 -14.91 7.86 -0.77
C ARG A 252 -16.31 7.90 -0.15
N GLN A 253 -16.44 7.42 1.08
CA GLN A 253 -17.73 7.38 1.77
C GLN A 253 -18.19 8.79 2.16
N MET A 254 -17.28 9.62 2.68
CA MET A 254 -17.61 10.99 3.03
C MET A 254 -18.02 11.77 1.77
N TRP A 255 -17.35 11.54 0.65
CA TRP A 255 -17.69 12.18 -0.63
C TRP A 255 -19.13 11.86 -1.03
N SER A 256 -19.53 10.58 -0.92
CA SER A 256 -20.91 10.17 -1.21
C SER A 256 -21.92 10.88 -0.33
N TYR A 257 -21.60 11.06 0.95
CA TYR A 257 -22.46 11.81 1.88
C TYR A 257 -22.54 13.28 1.45
N LEU A 258 -21.43 13.91 1.16
CA LEU A 258 -21.40 15.32 0.74
C LEU A 258 -22.15 15.53 -0.57
N ASN A 259 -22.14 14.53 -1.44
CA ASN A 259 -22.83 14.56 -2.73
C ASN A 259 -24.33 14.22 -2.62
N GLY A 260 -24.83 14.02 -1.40
CA GLY A 260 -26.25 13.76 -1.16
C GLY A 260 -26.72 12.34 -1.49
N GLU A 261 -25.78 11.41 -1.70
CA GLU A 261 -26.13 10.05 -2.12
C GLU A 261 -26.51 9.14 -0.96
N ILE A 262 -25.95 9.38 0.23
CA ILE A 262 -26.25 8.59 1.43
C ILE A 262 -26.34 9.52 2.64
N PRO A 263 -27.12 9.16 3.68
CA PRO A 263 -27.17 9.96 4.91
C PRO A 263 -25.90 9.77 5.75
N TYR A 264 -25.73 10.63 6.74
CA TYR A 264 -24.53 10.67 7.58
C TYR A 264 -24.29 9.34 8.29
N ASP A 265 -25.34 8.76 8.89
CA ASP A 265 -25.18 7.49 9.64
C ASP A 265 -24.69 6.37 8.73
N GLU A 266 -25.18 6.35 7.49
CA GLU A 266 -24.75 5.32 6.54
C GLU A 266 -23.31 5.57 6.09
N MET A 267 -22.91 6.82 5.94
CA MET A 267 -21.52 7.17 5.62
C MET A 267 -20.59 6.62 6.71
N VAL A 268 -20.95 6.82 7.99
CA VAL A 268 -20.14 6.32 9.11
C VAL A 268 -20.06 4.79 9.07
N TYR A 269 -21.20 4.13 8.91
CA TYR A 269 -21.24 2.66 8.84
C TYR A 269 -20.37 2.12 7.70
N ARG A 270 -20.55 2.68 6.50
CA ARG A 270 -19.79 2.24 5.33
C ARG A 270 -18.30 2.54 5.45
N GLY A 271 -17.95 3.67 6.06
CA GLY A 271 -16.55 4.02 6.29
C GLY A 271 -15.86 3.04 7.22
N VAL A 272 -16.52 2.65 8.31
CA VAL A 272 -15.98 1.66 9.23
C VAL A 272 -15.85 0.30 8.55
N CYS A 273 -16.88 -0.13 7.82
CA CYS A 273 -16.85 -1.42 7.12
C CYS A 273 -15.75 -1.46 6.06
N ALA A 274 -15.61 -0.40 5.27
CA ALA A 274 -14.58 -0.33 4.22
C ALA A 274 -13.18 -0.38 4.83
N THR A 275 -12.99 0.28 5.97
CA THR A 275 -11.69 0.26 6.66
C THR A 275 -11.38 -1.12 7.21
N ARG A 276 -12.39 -1.81 7.77
CA ARG A 276 -12.22 -3.19 8.23
C ARG A 276 -11.84 -4.13 7.09
N GLN A 277 -12.46 -3.94 5.91
CA GLN A 277 -12.14 -4.74 4.74
C GLN A 277 -10.71 -4.46 4.24
N LEU A 278 -10.28 -3.22 4.27
CA LEU A 278 -8.91 -2.86 3.94
C LEU A 278 -7.93 -3.57 4.88
N ALA A 279 -8.19 -3.51 6.18
CA ALA A 279 -7.35 -4.18 7.18
C ALA A 279 -7.30 -5.70 6.94
N LYS A 280 -8.42 -6.30 6.59
CA LYS A 280 -8.50 -7.73 6.29
C LYS A 280 -7.60 -8.08 5.10
N ARG A 281 -7.66 -7.27 4.04
CA ARG A 281 -6.81 -7.50 2.87
C ARG A 281 -5.33 -7.37 3.21
N GLN A 282 -4.98 -6.38 4.02
CA GLN A 282 -3.59 -6.19 4.46
C GLN A 282 -3.08 -7.39 5.26
N VAL A 283 -3.88 -7.88 6.20
CA VAL A 283 -3.52 -9.04 7.02
C VAL A 283 -3.40 -10.29 6.14
N THR A 284 -4.30 -10.46 5.18
CA THR A 284 -4.26 -11.61 4.26
C THR A 284 -2.96 -11.60 3.45
N TRP A 285 -2.55 -10.45 2.93
CA TRP A 285 -1.26 -10.30 2.24
C TRP A 285 -0.11 -10.72 3.16
N LEU A 286 -0.14 -10.22 4.41
CA LEU A 286 0.96 -10.48 5.34
C LEU A 286 1.03 -11.94 5.79
N ARG A 287 -0.10 -12.63 5.88
CA ARG A 287 -0.10 -14.05 6.22
C ARG A 287 0.56 -14.90 5.16
N GLY A 288 0.50 -14.47 3.91
CA GLY A 288 1.18 -15.15 2.81
C GLY A 288 2.58 -14.60 2.51
N TRP A 289 3.07 -13.67 3.31
CA TRP A 289 4.35 -12.99 3.07
C TRP A 289 5.49 -13.79 3.66
N GLU A 290 6.49 -14.12 2.84
CA GLU A 290 7.62 -14.92 3.27
C GLU A 290 8.64 -14.09 4.05
N GLY A 291 9.25 -14.70 5.07
CA GLY A 291 10.36 -14.11 5.81
C GLY A 291 9.94 -13.02 6.79
N VAL A 292 8.68 -12.97 7.19
CA VAL A 292 8.19 -11.93 8.07
C VAL A 292 8.14 -12.44 9.52
N HIS A 293 8.60 -11.59 10.45
CA HIS A 293 8.47 -11.81 11.90
C HIS A 293 7.24 -11.08 12.40
N TRP A 294 6.30 -11.81 13.02
CA TRP A 294 5.07 -11.22 13.52
C TRP A 294 5.29 -10.63 14.91
N LEU A 295 4.74 -9.43 15.11
CA LEU A 295 4.79 -8.69 16.37
C LEU A 295 3.37 -8.44 16.86
N ASP A 296 3.16 -8.53 18.17
CA ASP A 296 1.87 -8.24 18.79
C ASP A 296 1.86 -6.79 19.26
N SER A 297 0.94 -5.99 18.70
CA SER A 297 0.84 -4.57 19.05
C SER A 297 0.43 -4.34 20.51
N GLU A 298 -0.13 -5.37 21.17
CA GLU A 298 -0.51 -5.32 22.59
C GLU A 298 0.68 -5.58 23.52
N GLN A 299 1.82 -5.96 22.96
CA GLN A 299 3.05 -6.23 23.71
C GLN A 299 4.18 -5.33 23.15
N PRO A 300 4.10 -4.01 23.35
CA PRO A 300 5.05 -3.09 22.68
C PRO A 300 6.50 -3.31 23.09
N GLU A 301 6.77 -3.66 24.34
CA GLU A 301 8.15 -3.91 24.78
C GLU A 301 8.70 -5.18 24.13
N GLN A 302 7.88 -6.24 24.04
CA GLN A 302 8.30 -7.48 23.39
C GLN A 302 8.51 -7.25 21.89
N ALA A 303 7.64 -6.45 21.26
CA ALA A 303 7.78 -6.13 19.85
C ALA A 303 9.08 -5.39 19.58
N LEU A 304 9.39 -4.38 20.38
CA LEU A 304 10.64 -3.63 20.28
C LEU A 304 11.85 -4.54 20.44
N ASN A 305 11.84 -5.38 21.48
CA ASN A 305 12.97 -6.28 21.76
C ASN A 305 13.16 -7.29 20.64
N LYS A 306 12.08 -7.79 20.05
CA LYS A 306 12.20 -8.74 18.95
C LYS A 306 12.87 -8.10 17.73
N VAL A 307 12.50 -6.87 17.40
CA VAL A 307 13.13 -6.16 16.30
C VAL A 307 14.63 -5.99 16.58
N LEU A 308 14.99 -5.55 17.79
CA LEU A 308 16.39 -5.35 18.16
C LEU A 308 17.17 -6.65 18.08
N GLN A 309 16.59 -7.76 18.52
CA GLN A 309 17.21 -9.07 18.48
C GLN A 309 17.47 -9.52 17.04
N VAL A 310 16.47 -9.44 16.19
CA VAL A 310 16.58 -9.91 14.79
C VAL A 310 17.59 -9.05 14.01
N VAL A 311 17.49 -7.73 14.14
CA VAL A 311 18.38 -6.81 13.42
C VAL A 311 19.82 -6.94 13.92
N GLY A 312 20.00 -7.12 15.22
CA GLY A 312 21.33 -7.27 15.82
C GLY A 312 21.98 -8.62 15.52
N ALA A 313 21.18 -9.70 15.44
CA ALA A 313 21.70 -11.06 15.22
C ALA A 313 22.39 -11.21 13.85
N SER A 314 22.07 -10.34 12.91
CA SER A 314 22.68 -10.40 11.57
C SER A 314 24.07 -9.77 11.52
N GLN A 315 24.61 -9.34 12.65
CA GLN A 315 25.96 -8.77 12.72
C GLN A 315 27.04 -9.80 13.06
N ASN A 316 26.68 -11.06 13.34
CA ASN A 316 27.64 -12.12 13.70
C ASN A 316 27.87 -13.10 12.55
#